data_1e2ff98bba9e4e55b71d030760f21a26
#
_entry.id   1e2ff98bba9e4e55b71d030760f21a26
#
_cell.length_a   1.000
_cell.length_b   1.000
_cell.length_c   1.000
_cell.angle_alpha   90.00
_cell.angle_beta   90.00
_cell.angle_gamma   90.00
#
_symmetry.space_group_name_H-M   'P 1'
#
loop_
_entity.id
_entity.type
_entity.pdbx_description
1 polymer ?
#
loop_
_entity_poly.entity_id
_entity_poly.type
_entity_poly.pdbx_seq_one_letter_code
_entity_poly.pdbx_strand_id
1 'polypeptide(L)'
;LDLQGDTGPYVQYTHARACSVLRKAKTPPTDVIDAGTLQLKAEYELVRMLEEFPDVLASVLNDYKPHILTQYLLKVSHKFNEFYHESPIIGAENADIAAARLLLCDCSRHVLHNGLKLLGLAAPQEM
;
A
#
# COMPACT_ATOMS: atom_id res chain seq x y z
N LEU A 1 -8.19 -4.32 20.77
CA LEU A 1 -7.56 -4.33 19.47
C LEU A 1 -6.69 -5.57 19.34
N ASP A 2 -7.05 -6.44 18.42
CA ASP A 2 -6.30 -7.68 18.21
C ASP A 2 -5.31 -7.53 17.08
N LEU A 3 -4.05 -7.25 17.42
CA LEU A 3 -2.91 -7.24 16.52
C LEU A 3 -1.97 -8.41 16.86
N GLN A 4 -2.53 -9.44 17.50
CA GLN A 4 -1.75 -10.60 17.90
C GLN A 4 -1.44 -11.49 16.70
N GLY A 5 -0.48 -12.37 16.90
CA GLY A 5 -0.03 -13.26 15.85
C GLY A 5 0.66 -12.51 14.74
N ASP A 6 0.30 -12.82 13.51
CA ASP A 6 1.03 -12.37 12.34
C ASP A 6 0.42 -11.14 11.67
N THR A 7 -0.73 -10.63 12.15
CA THR A 7 -1.42 -9.53 11.46
C THR A 7 -0.61 -8.23 11.48
N GLY A 8 -0.20 -7.77 12.67
CA GLY A 8 0.61 -6.57 12.79
C GLY A 8 1.94 -6.67 12.06
N PRO A 9 2.73 -7.72 12.34
CA PRO A 9 3.99 -7.95 11.63
C PRO A 9 3.83 -8.07 10.12
N TYR A 10 2.75 -8.67 9.64
CA TYR A 10 2.51 -8.81 8.20
C TYR A 10 2.31 -7.43 7.54
N VAL A 11 1.52 -6.56 8.16
CA VAL A 11 1.31 -5.19 7.65
C VAL A 11 2.62 -4.41 7.68
N GLN A 12 3.38 -4.52 8.77
CA GLN A 12 4.69 -3.87 8.91
C GLN A 12 5.67 -4.35 7.85
N TYR A 13 5.71 -5.66 7.60
CA TYR A 13 6.55 -6.25 6.58
C TYR A 13 6.17 -5.73 5.18
N THR A 14 4.87 -5.64 4.90
CA THR A 14 4.39 -5.13 3.61
C THR A 14 4.79 -3.67 3.41
N HIS A 15 4.69 -2.86 4.45
CA HIS A 15 5.18 -1.47 4.41
C HIS A 15 6.68 -1.42 4.10
N ALA A 16 7.47 -2.25 4.78
CA ALA A 16 8.92 -2.31 4.55
C ALA A 16 9.23 -2.75 3.11
N ARG A 17 8.46 -3.68 2.57
CA ARG A 17 8.60 -4.09 1.16
C ARG A 17 8.35 -2.93 0.20
N ALA A 18 7.27 -2.16 0.42
CA ALA A 18 7.00 -0.98 -0.39
C ALA A 18 8.16 0.03 -0.32
N CYS A 19 8.69 0.27 0.87
CA CYS A 19 9.85 1.13 1.05
C CYS A 19 11.06 0.61 0.27
N SER A 20 11.29 -0.69 0.28
CA SER A 20 12.39 -1.31 -0.44
C SER A 20 12.27 -1.11 -1.95
N VAL A 21 11.06 -1.27 -2.49
CA VAL A 21 10.82 -1.03 -3.91
C VAL A 21 11.16 0.40 -4.29
N LEU A 22 10.74 1.37 -3.47
CA LEU A 22 11.01 2.78 -3.71
C LEU A 22 12.49 3.11 -3.63
N ARG A 23 13.23 2.51 -2.69
CA ARG A 23 14.68 2.70 -2.58
C ARG A 23 15.42 2.17 -3.81
N LYS A 24 14.95 1.06 -4.36
CA LYS A 24 15.59 0.42 -5.52
C LYS A 24 15.22 1.08 -6.84
N ALA A 25 14.19 1.92 -6.85
CA ALA A 25 13.80 2.63 -8.05
C ALA A 25 14.86 3.68 -8.40
N LYS A 26 15.15 3.82 -9.71
CA LYS A 26 16.16 4.77 -10.17
C LYS A 26 15.67 6.22 -10.17
N THR A 27 14.35 6.40 -10.19
CA THR A 27 13.72 7.71 -10.22
C THR A 27 12.70 7.80 -9.10
N PRO A 28 12.47 9.01 -8.53
CA PRO A 28 11.42 9.18 -7.54
C PRO A 28 10.04 8.99 -8.16
N PRO A 29 9.01 8.64 -7.37
CA PRO A 29 7.65 8.58 -7.88
C PRO A 29 7.19 9.96 -8.35
N THR A 30 6.37 9.96 -9.39
CA THR A 30 5.80 11.20 -9.94
C THR A 30 4.38 11.39 -9.44
N ASP A 31 3.91 12.65 -9.43
CA ASP A 31 2.54 12.96 -9.01
C ASP A 31 1.53 12.80 -10.14
N VAL A 32 1.99 12.71 -11.36
CA VAL A 32 1.12 12.68 -12.53
C VAL A 32 1.44 11.45 -13.37
N ILE A 33 0.41 10.64 -13.59
CA ILE A 33 0.49 9.47 -14.46
C ILE A 33 -0.74 9.43 -15.36
N ASP A 34 -0.63 8.68 -16.45
CA ASP A 34 -1.80 8.31 -17.23
C ASP A 34 -2.42 7.07 -16.58
N ALA A 35 -3.59 7.23 -15.96
CA ALA A 35 -4.28 6.14 -15.29
C ALA A 35 -4.60 4.97 -16.21
N GLY A 36 -4.68 5.23 -17.53
CA GLY A 36 -4.91 4.18 -18.51
C GLY A 36 -3.77 3.17 -18.61
N THR A 37 -2.60 3.46 -18.05
CA THR A 37 -1.49 2.50 -18.06
C THR A 37 -1.65 1.40 -16.99
N LEU A 38 -2.52 1.57 -16.01
CA LEU A 38 -2.77 0.58 -14.96
C LEU A 38 -3.91 -0.34 -15.40
N GLN A 39 -3.59 -1.37 -16.18
CA GLN A 39 -4.57 -2.24 -16.80
C GLN A 39 -4.68 -3.63 -16.20
N LEU A 40 -3.71 -4.04 -15.38
CA LEU A 40 -3.76 -5.35 -14.76
C LEU A 40 -4.78 -5.37 -13.61
N LYS A 41 -5.44 -6.52 -13.45
CA LYS A 41 -6.44 -6.69 -12.40
C LYS A 41 -5.88 -6.36 -11.01
N ALA A 42 -4.67 -6.82 -10.71
CA ALA A 42 -4.04 -6.57 -9.43
C ALA A 42 -3.79 -5.07 -9.18
N GLU A 43 -3.43 -4.32 -10.23
CA GLU A 43 -3.26 -2.88 -10.16
C GLU A 43 -4.58 -2.17 -9.87
N TYR A 44 -5.61 -2.55 -10.61
CA TYR A 44 -6.93 -1.95 -10.48
C TYR A 44 -7.54 -2.22 -9.10
N GLU A 45 -7.43 -3.45 -8.62
CA GLU A 45 -7.96 -3.81 -7.31
C GLU A 45 -7.24 -3.07 -6.18
N LEU A 46 -5.94 -2.87 -6.30
CA LEU A 46 -5.18 -2.11 -5.30
C LEU A 46 -5.61 -0.64 -5.29
N VAL A 47 -5.77 -0.01 -6.45
CA VAL A 47 -6.26 1.37 -6.53
C VAL A 47 -7.60 1.50 -5.80
N ARG A 48 -8.53 0.59 -6.08
CA ARG A 48 -9.85 0.61 -5.45
C ARG A 48 -9.76 0.45 -3.93
N MET A 49 -8.86 -0.41 -3.47
CA MET A 49 -8.67 -0.60 -2.03
C MET A 49 -8.13 0.67 -1.37
N LEU A 50 -7.17 1.35 -2.00
CA LEU A 50 -6.61 2.58 -1.47
C LEU A 50 -7.63 3.72 -1.43
N GLU A 51 -8.57 3.76 -2.37
CA GLU A 51 -9.62 4.78 -2.40
C GLU A 51 -10.55 4.71 -1.19
N GLU A 52 -10.64 3.58 -0.51
CA GLU A 52 -11.49 3.42 0.67
C GLU A 52 -10.90 4.04 1.93
N PHE A 53 -9.63 4.40 1.94
CA PHE A 53 -8.94 4.83 3.15
C PHE A 53 -9.61 6.01 3.86
N PRO A 54 -10.02 7.10 3.18
CA PRO A 54 -10.68 8.20 3.87
C PRO A 54 -11.98 7.79 4.58
N ASP A 55 -12.77 6.93 3.96
CA ASP A 55 -14.03 6.46 4.55
C ASP A 55 -13.77 5.54 5.75
N VAL A 56 -12.74 4.70 5.66
CA VAL A 56 -12.32 3.85 6.78
C VAL A 56 -11.87 4.71 7.96
N LEU A 57 -11.07 5.75 7.71
CA LEU A 57 -10.63 6.66 8.76
C LEU A 57 -11.80 7.36 9.43
N ALA A 58 -12.75 7.86 8.64
CA ALA A 58 -13.95 8.51 9.17
C ALA A 58 -14.74 7.55 10.08
N SER A 59 -14.91 6.31 9.65
CA SER A 59 -15.61 5.29 10.43
C SER A 59 -14.89 4.99 11.76
N VAL A 60 -13.58 4.86 11.71
CA VAL A 60 -12.77 4.58 12.91
C VAL A 60 -12.87 5.73 13.91
N LEU A 61 -12.74 6.97 13.43
CA LEU A 61 -12.77 8.15 14.30
C LEU A 61 -14.15 8.39 14.90
N ASN A 62 -15.22 8.13 14.14
CA ASN A 62 -16.59 8.35 14.62
C ASN A 62 -17.03 7.30 15.64
N ASP A 63 -16.64 6.05 15.42
CA ASP A 63 -17.17 4.91 16.19
C ASP A 63 -16.16 4.30 17.16
N TYR A 64 -14.93 4.82 17.23
CA TYR A 64 -13.84 4.26 18.05
C TYR A 64 -13.63 2.77 17.82
N LYS A 65 -13.56 2.37 16.56
CA LYS A 65 -13.38 0.96 16.17
C LYS A 65 -12.03 0.71 15.50
N PRO A 66 -10.92 0.67 16.25
CA PRO A 66 -9.59 0.47 15.67
C PRO A 66 -9.44 -0.85 14.91
N HIS A 67 -10.24 -1.87 15.27
CA HIS A 67 -10.20 -3.16 14.55
C HIS A 67 -10.61 -3.03 13.09
N ILE A 68 -11.45 -2.05 12.74
CA ILE A 68 -11.81 -1.78 11.35
C ILE A 68 -10.57 -1.34 10.56
N LEU A 69 -9.76 -0.48 11.16
CA LEU A 69 -8.51 -0.05 10.54
C LEU A 69 -7.53 -1.22 10.38
N THR A 70 -7.41 -2.05 11.41
CA THR A 70 -6.54 -3.24 11.35
C THR A 70 -6.94 -4.17 10.21
N GLN A 71 -8.22 -4.47 10.09
CA GLN A 71 -8.74 -5.32 9.03
C GLN A 71 -8.52 -4.70 7.66
N TYR A 72 -8.72 -3.39 7.55
CA TYR A 72 -8.49 -2.68 6.29
C TYR A 72 -7.01 -2.75 5.87
N LEU A 73 -6.08 -2.48 6.81
CA LEU A 73 -4.65 -2.53 6.50
C LEU A 73 -4.21 -3.95 6.10
N LEU A 74 -4.83 -4.97 6.68
CA LEU A 74 -4.56 -6.34 6.28
C LEU A 74 -5.00 -6.57 4.82
N LYS A 75 -6.18 -6.07 4.45
CA LYS A 75 -6.67 -6.18 3.07
C LYS A 75 -5.77 -5.42 2.08
N VAL A 76 -5.36 -4.20 2.45
CA VAL A 76 -4.41 -3.42 1.62
C VAL A 76 -3.12 -4.19 1.44
N SER A 77 -2.62 -4.79 2.51
CA SER A 77 -1.37 -5.57 2.48
C SER A 77 -1.49 -6.76 1.52
N HIS A 78 -2.61 -7.50 1.58
CA HIS A 78 -2.84 -8.60 0.64
C HIS A 78 -2.89 -8.12 -0.80
N LYS A 79 -3.61 -7.03 -1.07
CA LYS A 79 -3.72 -6.48 -2.43
C LYS A 79 -2.40 -5.94 -2.93
N PHE A 80 -1.63 -5.29 -2.06
CA PHE A 80 -0.30 -4.83 -2.42
C PHE A 80 0.62 -5.99 -2.79
N ASN A 81 0.59 -7.07 -2.03
CA ASN A 81 1.46 -8.21 -2.30
C ASN A 81 1.07 -8.94 -3.59
N GLU A 82 -0.22 -9.03 -3.92
CA GLU A 82 -0.65 -9.52 -5.23
C GLU A 82 -0.11 -8.63 -6.35
N PHE A 83 -0.26 -7.32 -6.21
CA PHE A 83 0.28 -6.34 -7.15
C PHE A 83 1.80 -6.48 -7.28
N TYR A 84 2.51 -6.59 -6.17
CA TYR A 84 3.96 -6.72 -6.15
C TYR A 84 4.44 -7.92 -6.98
N HIS A 85 3.74 -9.04 -6.88
CA HIS A 85 4.12 -10.26 -7.60
C HIS A 85 3.74 -10.23 -9.07
N GLU A 86 2.63 -9.60 -9.42
CA GLU A 86 2.09 -9.63 -10.79
C GLU A 86 2.49 -8.44 -11.65
N SER A 87 2.96 -7.35 -11.05
CA SER A 87 3.21 -6.08 -11.75
C SER A 87 4.65 -5.62 -11.52
N PRO A 88 5.63 -6.17 -12.24
CA PRO A 88 7.02 -5.74 -12.06
C PRO A 88 7.19 -4.24 -12.30
N ILE A 89 7.82 -3.56 -11.36
CA ILE A 89 8.16 -2.15 -11.51
C ILE A 89 9.52 -2.02 -12.19
N ILE A 90 10.51 -2.73 -11.64
CA ILE A 90 11.82 -2.84 -12.28
C ILE A 90 11.69 -3.88 -13.38
N GLY A 91 11.98 -3.47 -14.61
CA GLY A 91 11.78 -4.34 -15.77
C GLY A 91 10.39 -4.29 -16.38
N ALA A 92 9.60 -3.26 -16.05
CA ALA A 92 8.32 -3.02 -16.71
C ALA A 92 8.53 -2.78 -18.22
N GLU A 93 7.48 -3.01 -19.00
CA GLU A 93 7.55 -2.96 -20.47
C GLU A 93 8.02 -1.60 -21.00
N ASN A 94 7.62 -0.52 -20.33
CA ASN A 94 8.04 0.83 -20.71
C ASN A 94 8.06 1.76 -19.48
N ALA A 95 8.59 2.97 -19.69
CA ALA A 95 8.76 3.95 -18.62
C ALA A 95 7.43 4.46 -18.04
N ASP A 96 6.39 4.55 -18.87
CA ASP A 96 5.09 5.04 -18.39
C ASP A 96 4.44 4.03 -17.46
N ILE A 97 4.53 2.75 -17.80
CA ILE A 97 4.03 1.67 -16.94
C ILE A 97 4.83 1.63 -15.64
N ALA A 98 6.15 1.74 -15.72
CA ALA A 98 7.00 1.75 -14.53
C ALA A 98 6.65 2.92 -13.61
N ALA A 99 6.45 4.11 -14.17
CA ALA A 99 6.10 5.31 -13.40
C ALA A 99 4.74 5.16 -12.71
N ALA A 100 3.74 4.62 -13.42
CA ALA A 100 2.42 4.40 -12.86
C ALA A 100 2.45 3.39 -11.71
N ARG A 101 3.17 2.30 -11.89
CA ARG A 101 3.32 1.27 -10.85
C ARG A 101 4.09 1.79 -9.64
N LEU A 102 5.11 2.62 -9.87
CA LEU A 102 5.88 3.22 -8.79
C LEU A 102 5.03 4.18 -7.96
N LEU A 103 4.19 4.98 -8.62
CA LEU A 103 3.26 5.86 -7.91
C LEU A 103 2.27 5.04 -7.08
N LEU A 104 1.73 3.96 -7.63
CA LEU A 104 0.81 3.08 -6.91
C LEU A 104 1.50 2.46 -5.68
N CYS A 105 2.76 2.06 -5.81
CA CYS A 105 3.57 1.58 -4.70
C CYS A 105 3.72 2.66 -3.62
N ASP A 106 4.00 3.89 -4.01
CA ASP A 106 4.17 4.99 -3.07
C ASP A 106 2.87 5.35 -2.35
N CYS A 107 1.75 5.36 -3.05
CA CYS A 107 0.44 5.57 -2.44
C CYS A 107 0.13 4.48 -1.42
N SER A 108 0.43 3.22 -1.75
CA SER A 108 0.25 2.09 -0.84
C SER A 108 1.11 2.27 0.42
N ARG A 109 2.37 2.67 0.25
CA ARG A 109 3.27 2.93 1.36
C ARG A 109 2.71 3.99 2.29
N HIS A 110 2.17 5.09 1.74
CA HIS A 110 1.57 6.16 2.54
C HIS A 110 0.37 5.67 3.36
N VAL A 111 -0.51 4.90 2.75
CA VAL A 111 -1.69 4.37 3.45
C VAL A 111 -1.26 3.43 4.58
N LEU A 112 -0.33 2.51 4.30
CA LEU A 112 0.19 1.59 5.31
C LEU A 112 0.90 2.33 6.44
N HIS A 113 1.74 3.31 6.11
CA HIS A 113 2.45 4.12 7.09
C HIS A 113 1.46 4.84 8.01
N ASN A 114 0.53 5.57 7.43
CA ASN A 114 -0.43 6.35 8.20
C ASN A 114 -1.34 5.47 9.05
N GLY A 115 -1.77 4.35 8.52
CA GLY A 115 -2.59 3.40 9.26
C GLY A 115 -1.84 2.79 10.44
N LEU A 116 -0.60 2.36 10.24
CA LEU A 116 0.23 1.80 11.30
C LEU A 116 0.46 2.84 12.42
N LYS A 117 0.77 4.08 12.05
CA LYS A 117 1.00 5.13 13.04
C LYS A 117 -0.27 5.42 13.85
N LEU A 118 -1.43 5.43 13.21
CA LEU A 118 -2.70 5.62 13.91
C LEU A 118 -3.00 4.50 14.91
N LEU A 119 -2.53 3.28 14.63
CA LEU A 119 -2.65 2.15 15.55
C LEU A 119 -1.58 2.15 16.64
N GLY A 120 -0.68 3.13 16.63
CA GLY A 120 0.44 3.18 17.58
C GLY A 120 1.56 2.20 17.27
N LEU A 121 1.61 1.68 16.05
CA LEU A 121 2.63 0.73 15.62
C LEU A 121 3.73 1.42 14.82
N ALA A 122 4.91 0.83 14.84
CA ALA A 122 6.01 1.30 14.02
C ALA A 122 5.73 1.00 12.54
N ALA A 123 6.19 1.90 11.67
CA ALA A 123 6.16 1.72 10.22
C ALA A 123 7.61 1.57 9.74
N PRO A 124 8.19 0.36 9.85
CA PRO A 124 9.62 0.17 9.57
C PRO A 124 9.91 0.28 8.08
N GLN A 125 11.07 0.81 7.76
CA GLN A 125 11.55 0.90 6.38
C GLN A 125 12.30 -0.35 5.95
N GLU A 126 12.70 -1.16 6.92
CA GLU A 126 13.39 -2.42 6.70
C GLU A 126 12.89 -3.45 7.71
N MET A 127 12.80 -4.67 7.25
CA MET A 127 12.44 -5.78 8.11
C MET A 127 13.11 -7.06 7.67
#